data_78d202dfcf6445b419d9a03ed62a6239
#
_entry.id   78d202dfcf6445b419d9a03ed62a6239
#
_cell.length_a   1.000
_cell.length_b   1.000
_cell.length_c   1.000
_cell.angle_alpha   90.00
_cell.angle_beta   90.00
_cell.angle_gamma   90.00
#
_symmetry.space_group_name_H-M   'P 1'
#
loop_
_entity.id
_entity.type
_entity.pdbx_description
1 polymer ?
#
loop_
_entity_poly.entity_id
_entity_poly.type
_entity_poly.pdbx_seq_one_letter_code
_entity_poly.pdbx_strand_id
1 'polypeptide(L)'
;LVLWSCKPNEAAPTEAAATSTENVAGGQEAVQDEDSEPTIVKLAAGNKDLSTLVKGVEAAGLATSLSNAGPFTVFAPLNAAFDKLPAGTVEDLLKPENNGKLTDILGHHTYVGVIKAEQFTDGQNLGMVDGKNITIKMVDGKPTVNGTVNIVASVPASNGIVHVVDGVILPQ
;
A
#
# COMPACT_ATOMS: atom_id res chain seq x y z
N LEU A 1 -4.66 -66.85 27.95
CA LEU A 1 -5.94 -66.69 27.31
C LEU A 1 -6.71 -65.58 28.03
N VAL A 2 -6.56 -64.35 27.59
CA VAL A 2 -7.36 -63.24 28.09
C VAL A 2 -7.87 -62.47 26.86
N LEU A 3 -9.15 -62.57 26.65
CA LEU A 3 -9.90 -61.88 25.64
C LEU A 3 -10.15 -60.42 26.12
N TRP A 4 -9.64 -59.44 25.42
CA TRP A 4 -9.99 -58.06 25.67
C TRP A 4 -10.98 -57.62 24.59
N SER A 5 -12.21 -57.45 25.05
CA SER A 5 -13.31 -56.89 24.26
C SER A 5 -13.22 -55.37 24.30
N CYS A 6 -12.91 -54.72 23.20
CA CYS A 6 -13.11 -53.29 23.05
C CYS A 6 -14.50 -53.02 22.48
N LYS A 7 -15.31 -52.35 23.26
CA LYS A 7 -16.61 -51.80 22.88
C LYS A 7 -16.42 -50.54 22.01
N PRO A 8 -17.12 -50.40 20.92
CA PRO A 8 -17.22 -49.09 20.25
C PRO A 8 -18.23 -48.21 20.96
N ASN A 9 -17.82 -46.99 21.27
CA ASN A 9 -18.72 -45.97 21.75
C ASN A 9 -19.34 -45.24 20.55
N GLU A 10 -20.61 -45.49 20.38
CA GLU A 10 -21.50 -44.87 19.40
C GLU A 10 -22.04 -43.59 20.01
N ALA A 11 -21.77 -42.49 19.39
CA ALA A 11 -22.56 -41.28 19.52
C ALA A 11 -22.39 -40.41 18.28
N ALA A 12 -23.30 -40.56 17.36
CA ALA A 12 -23.68 -39.61 16.34
C ALA A 12 -24.99 -38.92 16.82
N PRO A 13 -25.51 -37.97 16.05
CA PRO A 13 -25.04 -36.75 15.45
C PRO A 13 -25.89 -35.58 15.90
N THR A 14 -25.42 -34.39 15.75
CA THR A 14 -26.34 -33.24 15.67
C THR A 14 -25.96 -32.40 14.47
N GLU A 15 -26.85 -32.43 13.52
CA GLU A 15 -26.99 -31.57 12.41
C GLU A 15 -26.95 -30.10 12.85
N ALA A 16 -26.05 -29.32 12.29
CA ALA A 16 -26.23 -27.88 12.17
C ALA A 16 -25.73 -27.46 10.81
N ALA A 17 -26.66 -27.01 10.03
CA ALA A 17 -26.56 -26.56 8.67
C ALA A 17 -25.36 -25.65 8.44
N ALA A 18 -24.50 -26.09 7.55
CA ALA A 18 -23.51 -25.26 6.92
C ALA A 18 -24.21 -24.32 5.93
N THR A 19 -24.24 -23.06 6.23
CA THR A 19 -24.45 -22.05 5.21
C THR A 19 -23.06 -21.61 4.78
N SER A 20 -22.57 -22.25 3.75
CA SER A 20 -21.41 -21.81 3.01
C SER A 20 -21.79 -20.56 2.23
N THR A 21 -21.40 -19.41 2.70
CA THR A 21 -21.19 -18.28 1.84
C THR A 21 -19.71 -18.26 1.48
N GLU A 22 -19.43 -18.80 0.30
CA GLU A 22 -18.20 -18.48 -0.40
C GLU A 22 -18.17 -16.97 -0.61
N ASN A 23 -17.34 -16.31 0.14
CA ASN A 23 -16.89 -14.97 -0.20
C ASN A 23 -15.39 -15.07 -0.50
N VAL A 24 -15.11 -15.50 -1.72
CA VAL A 24 -13.79 -15.40 -2.33
C VAL A 24 -13.68 -14.00 -2.88
N ALA A 25 -13.29 -13.08 -2.06
CA ALA A 25 -12.70 -11.82 -2.53
C ALA A 25 -12.09 -11.13 -1.33
N GLY A 26 -10.84 -11.08 -1.27
CA GLY A 26 -10.34 -10.14 -0.33
C GLY A 26 -8.98 -10.52 0.20
N GLY A 27 -8.01 -9.78 -0.27
CA GLY A 27 -6.83 -9.53 0.50
C GLY A 27 -7.22 -9.06 1.91
N GLN A 28 -6.28 -8.95 2.79
CA GLN A 28 -6.42 -8.71 4.22
C GLN A 28 -7.15 -7.40 4.65
N GLU A 29 -8.01 -6.85 3.81
CA GLU A 29 -8.86 -5.70 4.15
C GLU A 29 -9.88 -6.00 5.26
N ALA A 30 -10.19 -7.29 5.50
CA ALA A 30 -11.23 -7.70 6.44
C ALA A 30 -10.69 -8.13 7.81
N VAL A 31 -9.38 -8.14 8.04
CA VAL A 31 -8.82 -8.43 9.36
C VAL A 31 -8.80 -7.15 10.17
N GLN A 32 -9.84 -6.94 10.95
CA GLN A 32 -9.92 -5.91 11.98
C GLN A 32 -9.25 -6.45 13.25
N ASP A 33 -7.94 -6.57 13.24
CA ASP A 33 -7.18 -6.67 14.48
C ASP A 33 -6.91 -5.25 14.94
N GLU A 34 -7.65 -4.82 15.95
CA GLU A 34 -7.55 -3.46 16.54
C GLU A 34 -6.19 -3.20 17.20
N ASP A 35 -5.38 -4.23 17.41
CA ASP A 35 -4.03 -4.17 17.97
C ASP A 35 -2.90 -4.25 16.94
N SER A 36 -3.21 -4.42 15.66
CA SER A 36 -2.19 -4.47 14.60
C SER A 36 -1.91 -3.09 14.03
N GLU A 37 -0.63 -2.78 13.81
CA GLU A 37 -0.24 -1.58 13.05
C GLU A 37 -1.05 -1.48 11.76
N PRO A 38 -1.63 -0.31 11.43
CA PRO A 38 -2.47 -0.17 10.25
C PRO A 38 -1.68 -0.46 8.97
N THR A 39 -2.33 -1.08 7.99
CA THR A 39 -1.73 -1.25 6.66
C THR A 39 -1.50 0.10 6.00
N ILE A 40 -0.63 0.15 4.99
CA ILE A 40 -0.33 1.36 4.20
C ILE A 40 -1.62 2.05 3.75
N VAL A 41 -2.60 1.28 3.25
CA VAL A 41 -3.89 1.82 2.76
C VAL A 41 -4.73 2.38 3.91
N LYS A 42 -4.84 1.68 5.03
CA LYS A 42 -5.57 2.17 6.22
C LYS A 42 -4.92 3.43 6.80
N LEU A 43 -3.59 3.46 6.84
CA LEU A 43 -2.83 4.61 7.30
C LEU A 43 -3.05 5.84 6.40
N ALA A 44 -3.02 5.65 5.09
CA ALA A 44 -3.31 6.69 4.13
C ALA A 44 -4.77 7.18 4.23
N ALA A 45 -5.73 6.25 4.38
CA ALA A 45 -7.15 6.59 4.52
C ALA A 45 -7.45 7.37 5.83
N GLY A 46 -6.70 7.10 6.90
CA GLY A 46 -6.80 7.83 8.17
C GLY A 46 -6.24 9.25 8.11
N ASN A 47 -5.46 9.59 7.08
CA ASN A 47 -4.85 10.90 6.93
C ASN A 47 -5.58 11.75 5.88
N LYS A 48 -6.17 12.86 6.33
CA LYS A 48 -6.92 13.79 5.45
C LYS A 48 -6.06 14.39 4.35
N ASP A 49 -4.77 14.55 4.58
CA ASP A 49 -3.82 15.12 3.63
C ASP A 49 -3.44 14.16 2.49
N LEU A 50 -3.80 12.87 2.63
CA LEU A 50 -3.57 11.82 1.64
C LEU A 50 -4.86 11.35 0.95
N SER A 51 -5.97 12.04 1.15
CA SER A 51 -7.30 11.64 0.63
C SER A 51 -7.33 11.53 -0.90
N THR A 52 -6.60 12.38 -1.61
CA THR A 52 -6.49 12.32 -3.08
C THR A 52 -5.73 11.08 -3.54
N LEU A 53 -4.66 10.72 -2.82
CA LEU A 53 -3.90 9.49 -3.08
C LEU A 53 -4.76 8.24 -2.90
N VAL A 54 -5.54 8.18 -1.81
CA VAL A 54 -6.43 7.04 -1.53
C VAL A 54 -7.44 6.85 -2.66
N LYS A 55 -8.10 7.92 -3.10
CA LYS A 55 -9.00 7.88 -4.28
C LYS A 55 -8.29 7.39 -5.54
N GLY A 56 -7.04 7.79 -5.74
CA GLY A 56 -6.23 7.33 -6.85
C GLY A 56 -5.92 5.83 -6.77
N VAL A 57 -5.54 5.34 -5.61
CA VAL A 57 -5.24 3.92 -5.36
C VAL A 57 -6.50 3.06 -5.55
N GLU A 58 -7.66 3.52 -5.07
CA GLU A 58 -8.95 2.84 -5.26
C GLU A 58 -9.35 2.83 -6.74
N ALA A 59 -9.27 3.97 -7.43
CA ALA A 59 -9.59 4.09 -8.85
C ALA A 59 -8.69 3.22 -9.74
N ALA A 60 -7.42 3.08 -9.39
CA ALA A 60 -6.48 2.20 -10.08
C ALA A 60 -6.64 0.71 -9.73
N GLY A 61 -7.48 0.36 -8.74
CA GLY A 61 -7.65 -1.00 -8.25
C GLY A 61 -6.43 -1.57 -7.52
N LEU A 62 -5.52 -0.72 -7.09
CA LEU A 62 -4.28 -1.11 -6.40
C LEU A 62 -4.44 -1.24 -4.88
N ALA A 63 -5.59 -0.88 -4.33
CA ALA A 63 -5.85 -0.95 -2.89
C ALA A 63 -5.60 -2.36 -2.33
N THR A 64 -6.12 -3.39 -3.01
CA THR A 64 -5.91 -4.80 -2.62
C THR A 64 -4.44 -5.21 -2.70
N SER A 65 -3.74 -4.79 -3.76
CA SER A 65 -2.32 -5.12 -3.93
C SER A 65 -1.44 -4.49 -2.84
N LEU A 66 -1.74 -3.25 -2.47
CA LEU A 66 -1.03 -2.52 -1.41
C LEU A 66 -1.47 -2.89 0.00
N SER A 67 -2.63 -3.56 0.15
CA SER A 67 -3.10 -4.11 1.43
C SER A 67 -2.52 -5.49 1.73
N ASN A 68 -1.99 -6.18 0.71
CA ASN A 68 -1.40 -7.49 0.89
C ASN A 68 -0.12 -7.43 1.75
N ALA A 69 0.16 -8.53 2.42
CA ALA A 69 1.39 -8.69 3.18
C ALA A 69 2.59 -8.71 2.22
N GLY A 70 3.39 -7.66 2.25
CA GLY A 70 4.62 -7.54 1.47
C GLY A 70 5.43 -6.36 1.97
N PRO A 71 6.74 -6.38 1.82
CA PRO A 71 7.56 -5.25 2.17
C PRO A 71 7.39 -4.16 1.10
N PHE A 72 6.53 -3.17 1.37
CA PHE A 72 6.33 -2.05 0.46
C PHE A 72 6.83 -0.74 1.06
N THR A 73 7.43 0.08 0.24
CA THR A 73 7.68 1.49 0.55
C THR A 73 6.87 2.34 -0.43
N VAL A 74 5.95 3.14 0.09
CA VAL A 74 5.09 4.00 -0.72
C VAL A 74 5.45 5.45 -0.47
N PHE A 75 5.73 6.17 -1.55
CA PHE A 75 5.89 7.61 -1.52
C PHE A 75 4.52 8.27 -1.70
N ALA A 76 3.94 8.75 -0.60
CA ALA A 76 2.59 9.28 -0.54
C ALA A 76 2.61 10.81 -0.72
N PRO A 77 2.21 11.33 -1.88
CA PRO A 77 2.12 12.77 -2.09
C PRO A 77 0.96 13.37 -1.31
N LEU A 78 1.20 14.51 -0.67
CA LEU A 78 0.17 15.29 0.01
C LEU A 78 -0.83 15.88 -1.01
N ASN A 79 -2.04 16.22 -0.55
CA ASN A 79 -3.02 16.93 -1.39
C ASN A 79 -2.41 18.21 -1.99
N ALA A 80 -1.62 18.96 -1.21
CA ALA A 80 -0.88 20.12 -1.69
C ALA A 80 0.15 19.81 -2.80
N ALA A 81 0.61 18.56 -2.91
CA ALA A 81 1.48 18.13 -4.00
C ALA A 81 0.73 18.03 -5.33
N PHE A 82 -0.53 17.61 -5.27
CA PHE A 82 -1.41 17.59 -6.45
C PHE A 82 -1.83 18.99 -6.89
N ASP A 83 -1.97 19.94 -5.96
CA ASP A 83 -2.27 21.34 -6.28
C ASP A 83 -1.15 22.03 -7.08
N LYS A 84 0.08 21.51 -6.99
CA LYS A 84 1.24 21.98 -7.79
C LYS A 84 1.20 21.49 -9.23
N LEU A 85 0.38 20.50 -9.54
CA LEU A 85 0.19 20.02 -10.90
C LEU A 85 -0.71 20.98 -11.69
N PRO A 86 -0.60 21.00 -13.03
CA PRO A 86 -1.51 21.79 -13.86
C PRO A 86 -2.97 21.46 -13.55
N ALA A 87 -3.81 22.49 -13.49
CA ALA A 87 -5.23 22.35 -13.21
C ALA A 87 -5.89 21.36 -14.19
N GLY A 88 -6.65 20.41 -13.65
CA GLY A 88 -7.31 19.35 -14.43
C GLY A 88 -6.49 18.07 -14.59
N THR A 89 -5.17 18.08 -14.35
CA THR A 89 -4.36 16.84 -14.51
C THR A 89 -4.79 15.75 -13.54
N VAL A 90 -5.10 16.10 -12.29
CA VAL A 90 -5.54 15.13 -11.28
C VAL A 90 -6.91 14.55 -11.64
N GLU A 91 -7.84 15.42 -12.07
CA GLU A 91 -9.19 15.01 -12.51
C GLU A 91 -9.11 14.12 -13.74
N ASP A 92 -8.22 14.45 -14.68
CA ASP A 92 -8.00 13.65 -15.88
C ASP A 92 -7.39 12.28 -15.54
N LEU A 93 -6.48 12.21 -14.59
CA LEU A 93 -5.88 10.95 -14.14
C LEU A 93 -6.89 10.05 -13.39
N LEU A 94 -7.85 10.62 -12.68
CA LEU A 94 -8.89 9.89 -11.98
C LEU A 94 -9.99 9.36 -12.91
N LYS A 95 -10.00 9.74 -14.18
CA LYS A 95 -10.96 9.23 -15.16
C LYS A 95 -10.66 7.76 -15.47
N PRO A 96 -11.69 6.90 -15.62
CA PRO A 96 -11.49 5.49 -15.93
C PRO A 96 -10.73 5.26 -17.25
N GLU A 97 -10.78 6.21 -18.17
CA GLU A 97 -10.05 6.18 -19.44
C GLU A 97 -8.53 6.29 -19.24
N ASN A 98 -8.10 6.90 -18.14
CA ASN A 98 -6.70 7.16 -17.83
C ASN A 98 -6.15 6.25 -16.71
N ASN A 99 -6.89 5.21 -16.32
CA ASN A 99 -6.47 4.26 -15.27
C ASN A 99 -5.06 3.68 -15.51
N GLY A 100 -4.69 3.44 -16.76
CA GLY A 100 -3.34 2.97 -17.10
C GLY A 100 -2.26 3.97 -16.67
N LYS A 101 -2.44 5.24 -16.99
CA LYS A 101 -1.49 6.30 -16.59
C LYS A 101 -1.46 6.49 -15.07
N LEU A 102 -2.62 6.39 -14.42
CA LEU A 102 -2.72 6.47 -12.97
C LEU A 102 -1.98 5.29 -12.31
N THR A 103 -2.14 4.09 -12.85
CA THR A 103 -1.43 2.89 -12.38
C THR A 103 0.08 3.03 -12.56
N ASP A 104 0.54 3.56 -13.68
CA ASP A 104 1.96 3.80 -13.94
C ASP A 104 2.54 4.82 -12.94
N ILE A 105 1.82 5.92 -12.71
CA ILE A 105 2.24 6.94 -11.74
C ILE A 105 2.28 6.36 -10.32
N LEU A 106 1.25 5.61 -9.91
CA LEU A 106 1.22 4.97 -8.60
C LEU A 106 2.29 3.89 -8.46
N GLY A 107 2.54 3.13 -9.53
CA GLY A 107 3.66 2.20 -9.61
C GLY A 107 5.01 2.91 -9.43
N HIS A 108 5.14 4.12 -10.00
CA HIS A 108 6.32 4.97 -9.83
C HIS A 108 6.48 5.57 -8.42
N HIS A 109 5.42 5.52 -7.62
CA HIS A 109 5.43 5.90 -6.21
C HIS A 109 5.56 4.71 -5.26
N THR A 110 5.67 3.49 -5.79
CA THR A 110 5.74 2.26 -5.00
C THR A 110 7.07 1.54 -5.25
N TYR A 111 7.75 1.23 -4.18
CA TYR A 111 8.98 0.43 -4.18
C TYR A 111 8.75 -0.89 -3.46
N VAL A 112 9.27 -1.98 -4.02
CA VAL A 112 9.21 -3.31 -3.39
C VAL A 112 10.40 -3.47 -2.45
N GLY A 113 10.15 -3.32 -1.18
CA GLY A 113 11.14 -3.36 -0.12
C GLY A 113 10.78 -2.38 0.99
N VAL A 114 11.40 -2.54 2.14
CA VAL A 114 11.26 -1.59 3.26
C VAL A 114 12.53 -0.76 3.37
N ILE A 115 12.42 0.54 3.12
CA ILE A 115 13.51 1.50 3.27
C ILE A 115 13.06 2.55 4.29
N LYS A 116 13.79 2.64 5.38
CA LYS A 116 13.58 3.70 6.38
C LYS A 116 14.23 5.00 5.91
N ALA A 117 13.71 6.13 6.40
CA ALA A 117 14.26 7.45 6.05
C ALA A 117 15.77 7.59 6.34
N GLU A 118 16.25 6.88 7.36
CA GLU A 118 17.65 6.86 7.80
C GLU A 118 18.57 6.06 6.86
N GLN A 119 17.99 5.22 6.02
CA GLN A 119 18.72 4.35 5.09
C GLN A 119 18.91 4.99 3.70
N PHE A 120 18.33 6.17 3.49
CA PHE A 120 18.54 6.89 2.24
C PHE A 120 19.95 7.47 2.19
N THR A 121 20.60 7.24 1.06
CA THR A 121 21.92 7.78 0.76
C THR A 121 21.89 8.65 -0.48
N ASP A 122 22.77 9.63 -0.52
CA ASP A 122 22.90 10.51 -1.68
C ASP A 122 23.32 9.72 -2.93
N GLY A 123 22.60 9.95 -4.04
CA GLY A 123 22.84 9.22 -5.29
C GLY A 123 22.27 7.80 -5.33
N GLN A 124 21.50 7.36 -4.33
CA GLN A 124 20.88 6.04 -4.31
C GLN A 124 19.79 5.95 -5.38
N ASN A 125 19.87 4.90 -6.21
CA ASN A 125 18.84 4.58 -7.20
C ASN A 125 17.91 3.50 -6.67
N LEU A 126 16.62 3.73 -6.75
CA LEU A 126 15.57 2.80 -6.36
C LEU A 126 14.75 2.39 -7.58
N GLY A 127 14.65 1.10 -7.82
CA GLY A 127 13.80 0.53 -8.89
C GLY A 127 12.35 0.46 -8.44
N MET A 128 11.48 1.22 -9.10
CA MET A 128 10.06 1.29 -8.76
C MET A 128 9.27 0.16 -9.43
N VAL A 129 8.03 -0.04 -8.99
CA VAL A 129 7.14 -1.10 -9.50
C VAL A 129 6.84 -0.93 -11.00
N ASP A 130 6.85 0.28 -11.51
CA ASP A 130 6.67 0.58 -12.93
C ASP A 130 7.89 0.21 -13.83
N GLY A 131 8.98 -0.27 -13.21
CA GLY A 131 10.24 -0.63 -13.89
C GLY A 131 11.18 0.55 -14.14
N LYS A 132 10.82 1.75 -13.70
CA LYS A 132 11.69 2.93 -13.76
C LYS A 132 12.44 3.13 -12.46
N ASN A 133 13.46 3.96 -12.49
CA ASN A 133 14.25 4.29 -11.32
C ASN A 133 14.01 5.72 -10.85
N ILE A 134 14.06 5.91 -9.54
CA ILE A 134 14.16 7.23 -8.93
C ILE A 134 15.54 7.36 -8.27
N THR A 135 16.06 8.57 -8.21
CA THR A 135 17.32 8.86 -7.55
C THR A 135 17.06 9.63 -6.25
N ILE A 136 17.56 9.12 -5.15
CA ILE A 136 17.54 9.86 -3.89
C ILE A 136 18.72 10.82 -3.87
N LYS A 137 18.46 12.07 -3.49
CA LYS A 137 19.49 13.09 -3.25
C LYS A 137 19.33 13.68 -1.87
N MET A 138 20.44 13.94 -1.23
CA MET A 138 20.43 14.65 0.06
C MET A 138 20.55 16.15 -0.18
N VAL A 139 19.50 16.90 0.14
CA VAL A 139 19.47 18.36 0.07
C VAL A 139 19.29 18.90 1.48
N ASP A 140 20.22 19.71 1.95
CA ASP A 140 20.23 20.28 3.31
C ASP A 140 20.08 19.21 4.42
N GLY A 141 20.66 18.01 4.20
CA GLY A 141 20.58 16.89 5.13
C GLY A 141 19.24 16.16 5.14
N LYS A 142 18.34 16.46 4.19
CA LYS A 142 17.06 15.80 4.02
C LYS A 142 17.05 14.97 2.74
N PRO A 143 16.47 13.76 2.79
CA PRO A 143 16.32 12.96 1.57
C PRO A 143 15.27 13.60 0.65
N THR A 144 15.62 13.73 -0.62
CA THR A 144 14.74 14.20 -1.68
C THR A 144 14.70 13.20 -2.81
N VAL A 145 13.56 13.06 -3.46
CA VAL A 145 13.40 12.24 -4.65
C VAL A 145 13.69 13.09 -5.88
N ASN A 146 14.60 12.62 -6.72
CA ASN A 146 15.06 13.31 -7.93
C ASN A 146 15.57 14.74 -7.69
N GLY A 147 15.87 15.11 -6.43
CA GLY A 147 16.30 16.45 -6.05
C GLY A 147 15.21 17.53 -6.11
N THR A 148 13.96 17.15 -6.28
CA THR A 148 12.82 18.08 -6.43
C THR A 148 11.69 17.84 -5.44
N VAL A 149 11.51 16.62 -5.00
CA VAL A 149 10.44 16.21 -4.11
C VAL A 149 11.00 15.87 -2.73
N ASN A 150 10.60 16.62 -1.70
CA ASN A 150 11.10 16.42 -0.35
C ASN A 150 10.29 15.33 0.37
N ILE A 151 10.98 14.50 1.15
CA ILE A 151 10.35 13.59 2.09
C ILE A 151 10.09 14.37 3.39
N VAL A 152 8.81 14.55 3.72
CA VAL A 152 8.36 15.35 4.86
C VAL A 152 8.27 14.51 6.12
N ALA A 153 7.75 13.30 5.99
CA ALA A 153 7.56 12.38 7.11
C ALA A 153 7.67 10.93 6.63
N SER A 154 7.94 10.05 7.57
CA SER A 154 7.97 8.60 7.34
C SER A 154 7.16 7.92 8.43
N VAL A 155 6.17 7.16 8.04
CA VAL A 155 5.25 6.49 8.95
C VAL A 155 5.33 4.98 8.69
N PRO A 156 5.70 4.19 9.71
CA PRO A 156 5.69 2.75 9.58
C PRO A 156 4.26 2.22 9.48
N ALA A 157 4.11 1.16 8.72
CA ALA A 157 2.86 0.42 8.55
C ALA A 157 3.14 -1.07 8.71
N SER A 158 2.11 -1.88 9.00
CA SER A 158 2.26 -3.32 9.23
C SER A 158 2.84 -4.06 8.02
N ASN A 159 2.61 -3.58 6.82
CA ASN A 159 3.09 -4.17 5.57
C ASN A 159 4.14 -3.33 4.84
N GLY A 160 4.75 -2.34 5.53
CA GLY A 160 5.80 -1.53 4.94
C GLY A 160 6.00 -0.15 5.57
N ILE A 161 6.41 0.81 4.77
CA ILE A 161 6.62 2.21 5.21
C ILE A 161 5.96 3.16 4.21
N VAL A 162 5.34 4.21 4.73
CA VAL A 162 4.81 5.32 3.95
C VAL A 162 5.72 6.53 4.14
N HIS A 163 6.32 7.01 3.07
CA HIS A 163 7.03 8.28 3.05
C HIS A 163 6.13 9.38 2.49
N VAL A 164 5.76 10.31 3.33
CA VAL A 164 4.96 11.46 2.93
C VAL A 164 5.85 12.46 2.19
N VAL A 165 5.45 12.82 0.99
CA VAL A 165 6.22 13.70 0.10
C VAL A 165 5.43 14.95 -0.29
N ASP A 166 6.13 16.06 -0.52
CA ASP A 166 5.55 17.37 -0.83
C ASP A 166 5.35 17.61 -2.33
N GLY A 167 5.68 16.64 -3.16
CA GLY A 167 5.54 16.70 -4.61
C GLY A 167 5.15 15.36 -5.20
N VAL A 168 4.61 15.37 -6.42
CA VAL A 168 4.30 14.15 -7.18
C VAL A 168 5.53 13.75 -7.99
N ILE A 169 5.93 12.47 -7.87
CA ILE A 169 7.05 11.92 -8.64
C ILE A 169 6.50 11.53 -10.00
N LEU A 170 6.82 12.27 -11.03
CA LEU A 170 6.40 11.95 -12.39
C LEU A 170 7.48 11.09 -13.07
N PRO A 171 7.09 10.02 -13.77
CA PRO A 171 8.00 9.22 -14.55
C PRO A 171 8.56 10.07 -15.71
N GLN A 172 9.88 10.12 -15.82
CA GLN A 172 10.60 10.79 -16.91
C GLN A 172 10.95 9.79 -18.01
#